data_e8f92e077d1de95f82e0184e20e46884
#
_entry.id   e8f92e077d1de95f82e0184e20e46884
#
_cell.length_a   1.000
_cell.length_b   1.000
_cell.length_c   1.000
_cell.angle_alpha   90.00
_cell.angle_beta   90.00
_cell.angle_gamma   90.00
#
_symmetry.space_group_name_H-M   'P 1'
#
loop_
_entity.id
_entity.type
_entity.pdbx_description
1 polymer ?
#
loop_
_entity_poly.entity_id
_entity_poly.type
_entity_poly.pdbx_seq_one_letter_code
_entity_poly.pdbx_strand_id
1 'polypeptide(L)'
;MNIIVTGGAGFIGSNFVFHMLKKYPDYRIICLDKLTYAGNLSTLAPVMDKPNFRFVKADICDREAVNKLFEEEHPDIVVNFAAESHVDRSIEDPGIFLQTNIIGTSVLMDACRKYGIQRYHQVSTDEVYGDLPLDRPDLFFTEETPIHTSSPYSSSKAAADPVSYTHLRAHETV
;
A
#
# COMPACT_ATOMS: atom_id res chain seq x y z
N MET A 1 12.13 -6.39 -14.57
CA MET A 1 11.77 -5.45 -13.51
C MET A 1 11.03 -6.21 -12.41
N ASN A 2 11.46 -6.03 -11.16
CA ASN A 2 10.89 -6.70 -9.99
C ASN A 2 10.00 -5.70 -9.23
N ILE A 3 8.74 -6.04 -9.02
CA ILE A 3 7.77 -5.15 -8.37
C ILE A 3 7.20 -5.85 -7.13
N ILE A 4 7.38 -5.25 -5.96
CA ILE A 4 6.65 -5.66 -4.75
C ILE A 4 5.28 -4.98 -4.75
N VAL A 5 4.22 -5.79 -4.60
CA VAL A 5 2.84 -5.34 -4.45
C VAL A 5 2.37 -5.80 -3.07
N THR A 6 2.20 -4.87 -2.14
CA THR A 6 1.66 -5.19 -0.81
C THR A 6 0.14 -5.14 -0.83
N GLY A 7 -0.52 -5.93 0.03
CA GLY A 7 -1.99 -6.02 -0.01
C GLY A 7 -2.54 -6.67 -1.28
N GLY A 8 -1.69 -7.43 -1.99
CA GLY A 8 -2.03 -7.99 -3.29
C GLY A 8 -3.02 -9.16 -3.28
N ALA A 9 -3.37 -9.71 -2.11
CA ALA A 9 -4.45 -10.69 -1.95
C ALA A 9 -5.81 -10.04 -1.66
N GLY A 10 -5.86 -8.72 -1.49
CA GLY A 10 -7.08 -7.93 -1.36
C GLY A 10 -7.74 -7.67 -2.72
N PHE A 11 -8.94 -7.06 -2.71
CA PHE A 11 -9.74 -6.84 -3.92
C PHE A 11 -9.01 -5.98 -4.97
N ILE A 12 -8.54 -4.80 -4.59
CA ILE A 12 -7.88 -3.88 -5.54
C ILE A 12 -6.50 -4.42 -5.92
N GLY A 13 -5.70 -4.86 -4.92
CA GLY A 13 -4.34 -5.34 -5.13
C GLY A 13 -4.26 -6.56 -6.06
N SER A 14 -5.19 -7.53 -5.92
CA SER A 14 -5.21 -8.71 -6.80
C SER A 14 -5.52 -8.36 -8.25
N ASN A 15 -6.46 -7.42 -8.48
CA ASN A 15 -6.76 -6.93 -9.82
C ASN A 15 -5.54 -6.20 -10.44
N PHE A 16 -4.80 -5.44 -9.64
CA PHE A 16 -3.55 -4.83 -10.08
C PHE A 16 -2.51 -5.90 -10.44
N VAL A 17 -2.32 -6.93 -9.60
CA VAL A 17 -1.42 -8.07 -9.90
C VAL A 17 -1.78 -8.72 -11.23
N PHE A 18 -3.06 -9.03 -11.47
CA PHE A 18 -3.52 -9.65 -12.73
C PHE A 18 -3.26 -8.73 -13.92
N HIS A 19 -3.54 -7.43 -13.78
CA HIS A 19 -3.29 -6.45 -14.82
C HIS A 19 -1.80 -6.40 -15.19
N MET A 20 -0.93 -6.33 -14.19
CA MET A 20 0.52 -6.24 -14.40
C MET A 20 1.07 -7.50 -15.06
N LEU A 21 0.72 -8.69 -14.59
CA LEU A 21 1.16 -9.96 -15.19
C LEU A 21 0.65 -10.18 -16.61
N LYS A 22 -0.51 -9.59 -16.96
CA LYS A 22 -1.06 -9.64 -18.32
C LYS A 22 -0.39 -8.64 -19.24
N LYS A 23 -0.21 -7.40 -18.77
CA LYS A 23 0.27 -6.27 -19.60
C LYS A 23 1.80 -6.29 -19.75
N TYR A 24 2.52 -6.77 -18.74
CA TYR A 24 3.97 -6.78 -18.69
C TYR A 24 4.49 -8.20 -18.34
N PRO A 25 4.47 -9.13 -19.30
CA PRO A 25 4.82 -10.54 -19.04
C PRO A 25 6.27 -10.74 -18.61
N ASP A 26 7.16 -9.81 -18.93
CA ASP A 26 8.57 -9.83 -18.53
C ASP A 26 8.84 -9.27 -17.13
N TYR A 27 7.81 -8.74 -16.46
CA TYR A 27 7.94 -8.24 -15.10
C TYR A 27 7.72 -9.37 -14.10
N ARG A 28 8.50 -9.37 -13.04
CA ARG A 28 8.32 -10.25 -11.88
C ARG A 28 7.49 -9.52 -10.82
N ILE A 29 6.41 -10.12 -10.40
CA ILE A 29 5.51 -9.56 -9.38
C ILE A 29 5.65 -10.37 -8.10
N ILE A 30 6.04 -9.70 -7.03
CA ILE A 30 6.13 -10.26 -5.68
C ILE A 30 4.96 -9.69 -4.86
N CYS A 31 3.99 -10.53 -4.56
CA CYS A 31 2.82 -10.17 -3.78
C CYS A 31 3.08 -10.42 -2.30
N LEU A 32 3.12 -9.38 -1.48
CA LEU A 32 3.22 -9.46 -0.02
C LEU A 32 1.85 -9.18 0.59
N ASP A 33 1.33 -10.11 1.40
CA ASP A 33 0.05 -9.96 2.09
C ASP A 33 0.06 -10.71 3.42
N LYS A 34 -0.54 -10.11 4.44
CA LYS A 34 -0.68 -10.71 5.77
C LYS A 34 -1.81 -11.75 5.82
N LEU A 35 -2.76 -11.71 4.86
CA LEU A 35 -3.98 -12.50 4.83
C LEU A 35 -4.86 -12.25 6.06
N THR A 36 -5.22 -10.99 6.28
CA THR A 36 -6.25 -10.61 7.26
C THR A 36 -7.65 -10.87 6.70
N TYR A 37 -8.68 -10.30 7.29
CA TYR A 37 -10.07 -10.49 6.86
C TYR A 37 -10.34 -10.10 5.39
N ALA A 38 -9.58 -9.15 4.83
CA ALA A 38 -9.75 -8.67 3.46
C ALA A 38 -8.85 -9.38 2.44
N GLY A 39 -7.85 -10.14 2.89
CA GLY A 39 -6.92 -10.88 2.04
C GLY A 39 -7.37 -12.33 1.82
N ASN A 40 -7.56 -12.75 0.56
CA ASN A 40 -7.93 -14.11 0.24
C ASN A 40 -6.99 -14.73 -0.80
N LEU A 41 -6.20 -15.71 -0.36
CA LEU A 41 -5.23 -16.38 -1.23
C LEU A 41 -5.86 -17.08 -2.44
N SER A 42 -7.12 -17.56 -2.31
CA SER A 42 -7.82 -18.20 -3.44
C SER A 42 -8.06 -17.24 -4.62
N THR A 43 -8.11 -15.94 -4.36
CA THR A 43 -8.20 -14.91 -5.42
C THR A 43 -6.99 -14.96 -6.34
N LEU A 44 -5.81 -15.27 -5.81
CA LEU A 44 -4.56 -15.35 -6.57
C LEU A 44 -4.31 -16.70 -7.24
N ALA A 45 -5.19 -17.69 -7.04
CA ALA A 45 -5.05 -19.04 -7.62
C ALA A 45 -4.70 -19.04 -9.14
N PRO A 46 -5.30 -18.16 -10.00
CA PRO A 46 -4.98 -18.15 -11.43
C PRO A 46 -3.53 -17.80 -11.78
N VAL A 47 -2.78 -17.25 -10.83
CA VAL A 47 -1.40 -16.78 -11.06
C VAL A 47 -0.36 -17.45 -10.19
N MET A 48 -0.76 -18.30 -9.24
CA MET A 48 0.15 -18.93 -8.28
C MET A 48 1.26 -19.75 -8.94
N ASP A 49 0.97 -20.41 -10.07
CA ASP A 49 1.91 -21.26 -10.80
C ASP A 49 2.70 -20.51 -11.87
N LYS A 50 2.52 -19.18 -12.01
CA LYS A 50 3.27 -18.41 -13.00
C LYS A 50 4.72 -18.23 -12.55
N PRO A 51 5.73 -18.45 -13.43
CA PRO A 51 7.15 -18.37 -13.08
C PRO A 51 7.60 -16.96 -12.69
N ASN A 52 6.85 -15.94 -13.12
CA ASN A 52 7.11 -14.53 -12.82
C ASN A 52 6.21 -13.97 -11.70
N PHE A 53 5.56 -14.84 -10.93
CA PHE A 53 4.78 -14.47 -9.75
C PHE A 53 5.31 -15.19 -8.50
N ARG A 54 5.39 -14.46 -7.38
CA ARG A 54 5.70 -15.02 -6.06
C ARG A 54 4.74 -14.44 -5.02
N PHE A 55 4.13 -15.30 -4.21
CA PHE A 55 3.38 -14.89 -3.04
C PHE A 55 4.23 -15.03 -1.77
N VAL A 56 4.19 -14.04 -0.90
CA VAL A 56 4.87 -14.00 0.39
C VAL A 56 3.85 -13.59 1.46
N LYS A 57 3.63 -14.48 2.43
CA LYS A 57 2.80 -14.18 3.59
C LYS A 57 3.64 -13.46 4.64
N ALA A 58 3.44 -12.15 4.78
CA ALA A 58 4.12 -11.35 5.79
C ALA A 58 3.30 -10.09 6.14
N ASP A 59 3.59 -9.51 7.30
CA ASP A 59 3.06 -8.22 7.73
C ASP A 59 3.99 -7.10 7.28
N ILE A 60 3.47 -6.02 6.70
CA ILE A 60 4.28 -4.84 6.36
C ILE A 60 4.89 -4.17 7.60
N CYS A 61 4.34 -4.42 8.80
CA CYS A 61 4.88 -3.94 10.06
C CYS A 61 6.07 -4.79 10.56
N ASP A 62 6.29 -5.99 10.01
CA ASP A 62 7.42 -6.84 10.34
C ASP A 62 8.67 -6.39 9.57
N ARG A 63 9.48 -5.57 10.25
CA ARG A 63 10.70 -4.98 9.68
C ARG A 63 11.71 -6.04 9.22
N GLU A 64 11.82 -7.14 9.93
CA GLU A 64 12.78 -8.20 9.58
C GLU A 64 12.32 -8.93 8.32
N ALA A 65 11.05 -9.32 8.25
CA ALA A 65 10.47 -9.97 7.09
C ALA A 65 10.52 -9.07 5.84
N VAL A 66 10.22 -7.78 5.99
CA VAL A 66 10.29 -6.80 4.90
C VAL A 66 11.73 -6.65 4.41
N ASN A 67 12.71 -6.42 5.32
CA ASN A 67 14.11 -6.31 4.91
C ASN A 67 14.62 -7.56 4.20
N LYS A 68 14.31 -8.75 4.73
CA LYS A 68 14.68 -10.02 4.11
C LYS A 68 14.10 -10.15 2.70
N LEU A 69 12.83 -9.77 2.52
CA LEU A 69 12.19 -9.81 1.20
C LEU A 69 12.88 -8.87 0.20
N PHE A 70 13.23 -7.65 0.63
CA PHE A 70 13.93 -6.69 -0.24
C PHE A 70 15.34 -7.17 -0.60
N GLU A 71 16.03 -7.82 0.34
CA GLU A 71 17.36 -8.41 0.11
C GLU A 71 17.31 -9.60 -0.85
N GLU A 72 16.27 -10.44 -0.78
CA GLU A 72 16.09 -11.59 -1.66
C GLU A 72 15.65 -11.20 -3.08
N GLU A 73 14.71 -10.26 -3.20
CA GLU A 73 14.02 -9.99 -4.47
C GLU A 73 14.60 -8.80 -5.23
N HIS A 74 15.39 -7.94 -4.58
CA HIS A 74 15.97 -6.73 -5.19
C HIS A 74 14.92 -5.94 -6.01
N PRO A 75 13.85 -5.44 -5.39
CA PRO A 75 12.77 -4.79 -6.11
C PRO A 75 13.21 -3.48 -6.76
N ASP A 76 12.68 -3.19 -7.93
CA ASP A 76 12.83 -1.90 -8.61
C ASP A 76 11.74 -0.90 -8.17
N ILE A 77 10.54 -1.42 -7.88
CA ILE A 77 9.35 -0.63 -7.55
C ILE A 77 8.60 -1.30 -6.39
N VAL A 78 8.03 -0.48 -5.52
CA VAL A 78 7.07 -0.90 -4.49
C VAL A 78 5.74 -0.20 -4.72
N VAL A 79 4.64 -0.98 -4.73
CA VAL A 79 3.26 -0.45 -4.79
C VAL A 79 2.52 -0.91 -3.55
N ASN A 80 2.14 0.03 -2.69
CA ASN A 80 1.53 -0.26 -1.40
C ASN A 80 0.00 -0.13 -1.46
N PHE A 81 -0.68 -1.29 -1.54
CA PHE A 81 -2.13 -1.41 -1.32
C PHE A 81 -2.47 -1.89 0.09
N ALA A 82 -1.49 -2.41 0.85
CA ALA A 82 -1.75 -2.92 2.18
C ALA A 82 -2.22 -1.80 3.11
N ALA A 83 -3.42 -1.98 3.66
CA ALA A 83 -4.02 -1.06 4.60
C ALA A 83 -5.14 -1.76 5.38
N GLU A 84 -5.39 -1.31 6.60
CA GLU A 84 -6.71 -1.45 7.22
C GLU A 84 -7.61 -0.38 6.61
N SER A 85 -8.81 -0.77 6.11
CA SER A 85 -9.65 0.12 5.27
C SER A 85 -11.13 0.19 5.66
N HIS A 86 -11.57 -0.56 6.67
CA HIS A 86 -12.97 -0.61 7.05
C HIS A 86 -13.30 0.49 8.09
N VAL A 87 -14.02 1.53 7.67
CA VAL A 87 -14.29 2.73 8.49
C VAL A 87 -14.90 2.40 9.86
N ASP A 88 -15.97 1.59 9.92
CA ASP A 88 -16.62 1.26 11.18
C ASP A 88 -15.66 0.56 12.15
N ARG A 89 -14.83 -0.36 11.65
CA ARG A 89 -13.80 -1.00 12.47
C ARG A 89 -12.75 -0.02 12.99
N SER A 90 -12.48 1.05 12.25
CA SER A 90 -11.53 2.07 12.70
C SER A 90 -12.04 2.85 13.91
N ILE A 91 -13.35 2.93 14.07
CA ILE A 91 -13.99 3.56 15.24
C ILE A 91 -13.89 2.64 16.45
N GLU A 92 -14.06 1.31 16.25
CA GLU A 92 -13.98 0.32 17.31
C GLU A 92 -12.54 0.06 17.79
N ASP A 93 -11.60 -0.06 16.86
CA ASP A 93 -10.17 -0.31 17.14
C ASP A 93 -9.28 0.56 16.24
N PRO A 94 -9.08 1.83 16.59
CA PRO A 94 -8.21 2.73 15.81
C PRO A 94 -6.74 2.31 15.86
N GLY A 95 -6.30 1.58 16.88
CA GLY A 95 -4.91 1.20 17.09
C GLY A 95 -4.35 0.38 15.94
N ILE A 96 -5.10 -0.59 15.42
CA ILE A 96 -4.65 -1.43 14.31
C ILE A 96 -4.49 -0.63 13.01
N PHE A 97 -5.30 0.43 12.82
CA PHE A 97 -5.19 1.33 11.65
C PHE A 97 -3.91 2.17 11.71
N LEU A 98 -3.58 2.71 12.89
CA LEU A 98 -2.32 3.45 13.08
C LEU A 98 -1.12 2.51 12.87
N GLN A 99 -1.18 1.30 13.42
CA GLN A 99 -0.12 0.31 13.27
C GLN A 99 0.09 -0.07 11.80
N THR A 100 -0.98 -0.46 11.10
CA THR A 100 -0.85 -0.93 9.71
C THR A 100 -0.57 0.22 8.74
N ASN A 101 -1.39 1.28 8.80
CA ASN A 101 -1.36 2.31 7.76
C ASN A 101 -0.19 3.28 7.93
N ILE A 102 0.23 3.57 9.17
CA ILE A 102 1.33 4.53 9.43
C ILE A 102 2.63 3.77 9.67
N ILE A 103 2.68 2.90 10.67
CA ILE A 103 3.93 2.21 11.02
C ILE A 103 4.34 1.24 9.91
N GLY A 104 3.40 0.48 9.33
CA GLY A 104 3.68 -0.39 8.19
C GLY A 104 4.21 0.38 6.97
N THR A 105 3.62 1.54 6.65
CA THR A 105 4.14 2.42 5.59
C THR A 105 5.56 2.91 5.92
N SER A 106 5.83 3.31 7.17
CA SER A 106 7.17 3.73 7.60
C SER A 106 8.20 2.60 7.44
N VAL A 107 7.84 1.36 7.79
CA VAL A 107 8.72 0.19 7.62
C VAL A 107 9.08 -0.03 6.14
N LEU A 108 8.08 0.04 5.25
CA LEU A 108 8.31 -0.08 3.81
C LEU A 108 9.20 1.05 3.28
N MET A 109 8.99 2.28 3.73
CA MET A 109 9.78 3.43 3.31
C MET A 109 11.24 3.35 3.79
N ASP A 110 11.45 2.88 5.04
CA ASP A 110 12.81 2.61 5.56
C ASP A 110 13.53 1.55 4.72
N ALA A 111 12.81 0.48 4.30
CA ALA A 111 13.36 -0.53 3.42
C ALA A 111 13.67 0.04 2.03
N CYS A 112 12.75 0.82 1.44
CA CYS A 112 12.99 1.49 0.16
C CYS A 112 14.26 2.34 0.20
N ARG A 113 14.44 3.14 1.26
CA ARG A 113 15.64 3.95 1.46
C ARG A 113 16.90 3.08 1.60
N LYS A 114 16.85 2.06 2.45
CA LYS A 114 18.00 1.18 2.72
C LYS A 114 18.51 0.46 1.48
N TYR A 115 17.58 0.02 0.62
CA TYR A 115 17.90 -0.76 -0.59
C TYR A 115 17.91 0.08 -1.88
N GLY A 116 17.78 1.41 -1.78
CA GLY A 116 17.88 2.33 -2.91
C GLY A 116 16.74 2.25 -3.92
N ILE A 117 15.53 1.93 -3.46
CA ILE A 117 14.35 1.83 -4.33
C ILE A 117 13.95 3.23 -4.78
N GLN A 118 13.92 3.45 -6.10
CA GLN A 118 13.66 4.79 -6.66
C GLN A 118 12.17 5.11 -6.84
N ARG A 119 11.31 4.11 -6.83
CA ARG A 119 9.86 4.30 -7.02
C ARG A 119 9.05 3.58 -5.97
N TYR A 120 8.38 4.36 -5.15
CA TYR A 120 7.36 3.91 -4.22
C TYR A 120 6.04 4.55 -4.60
N HIS A 121 4.98 3.74 -4.71
CA HIS A 121 3.63 4.21 -4.98
C HIS A 121 2.72 3.89 -3.80
N GLN A 122 2.28 4.93 -3.09
CA GLN A 122 1.30 4.82 -2.00
C GLN A 122 -0.11 4.95 -2.57
N VAL A 123 -0.94 3.95 -2.36
CA VAL A 123 -2.36 4.04 -2.70
C VAL A 123 -3.10 4.65 -1.51
N SER A 124 -3.63 5.86 -1.69
CA SER A 124 -4.40 6.61 -0.70
C SER A 124 -5.91 6.47 -0.95
N THR A 125 -6.69 7.39 -0.44
CA THR A 125 -8.17 7.43 -0.53
C THR A 125 -8.63 8.88 -0.62
N ASP A 126 -9.75 9.12 -1.28
CA ASP A 126 -10.43 10.42 -1.30
C ASP A 126 -11.00 10.83 0.07
N GLU A 127 -11.26 9.87 0.95
CA GLU A 127 -11.71 10.15 2.31
C GLU A 127 -10.74 11.02 3.14
N VAL A 128 -9.48 11.17 2.71
CA VAL A 128 -8.54 12.11 3.33
C VAL A 128 -8.97 13.57 3.16
N TYR A 129 -9.81 13.86 2.18
CA TYR A 129 -10.32 15.21 1.89
C TYR A 129 -11.66 15.49 2.57
N GLY A 130 -12.30 14.50 3.21
CA GLY A 130 -13.58 14.63 3.90
C GLY A 130 -14.76 14.32 3.01
N ASP A 131 -15.88 14.99 3.27
CA ASP A 131 -17.17 14.74 2.62
C ASP A 131 -17.54 15.88 1.68
N LEU A 132 -18.12 15.55 0.53
CA LEU A 132 -18.74 16.51 -0.37
C LEU A 132 -20.26 16.63 -0.06
N PRO A 133 -20.84 17.85 -0.09
CA PRO A 133 -22.27 18.03 0.04
C PRO A 133 -23.04 17.30 -1.05
N LEU A 134 -24.08 16.53 -0.67
CA LEU A 134 -24.87 15.74 -1.62
C LEU A 134 -25.68 16.59 -2.61
N ASP A 135 -25.97 17.84 -2.25
CA ASP A 135 -26.69 18.80 -3.07
C ASP A 135 -25.80 19.62 -4.03
N ARG A 136 -24.49 19.34 -4.03
CA ARG A 136 -23.50 20.03 -4.87
C ARG A 136 -22.74 19.05 -5.77
N PRO A 137 -23.41 18.50 -6.81
CA PRO A 137 -22.80 17.54 -7.73
C PRO A 137 -21.70 18.15 -8.65
N ASP A 138 -21.56 19.46 -8.60
CA ASP A 138 -20.51 20.23 -9.29
C ASP A 138 -19.17 20.24 -8.54
N LEU A 139 -19.14 19.82 -7.28
CA LEU A 139 -17.92 19.75 -6.48
C LEU A 139 -17.23 18.40 -6.61
N PHE A 140 -15.91 18.43 -6.66
CA PHE A 140 -15.04 17.26 -6.64
C PHE A 140 -13.71 17.60 -5.96
N PHE A 141 -13.02 16.58 -5.47
CA PHE A 141 -11.70 16.74 -4.91
C PHE A 141 -10.65 16.93 -6.01
N THR A 142 -9.64 17.71 -5.68
CA THR A 142 -8.45 17.93 -6.53
C THR A 142 -7.18 17.75 -5.68
N GLU A 143 -6.02 17.77 -6.31
CA GLU A 143 -4.73 17.71 -5.61
C GLU A 143 -4.48 18.93 -4.70
N GLU A 144 -5.22 20.01 -4.87
CA GLU A 144 -5.16 21.22 -4.05
C GLU A 144 -6.16 21.22 -2.90
N THR A 145 -7.05 20.23 -2.84
CA THR A 145 -8.06 20.14 -1.77
C THR A 145 -7.36 19.92 -0.42
N PRO A 146 -7.64 20.75 0.59
CA PRO A 146 -7.08 20.58 1.92
C PRO A 146 -7.50 19.25 2.56
N ILE A 147 -6.58 18.64 3.31
CA ILE A 147 -6.88 17.43 4.09
C ILE A 147 -7.86 17.78 5.21
N HIS A 148 -8.98 17.05 5.28
CA HIS A 148 -10.04 17.23 6.25
C HIS A 148 -10.67 15.87 6.62
N THR A 149 -9.95 15.07 7.40
CA THR A 149 -10.36 13.70 7.73
C THR A 149 -11.54 13.64 8.68
N SER A 150 -12.45 12.68 8.49
CA SER A 150 -13.67 12.50 9.29
C SER A 150 -13.72 11.19 10.08
N SER A 151 -12.71 10.31 9.94
CA SER A 151 -12.66 9.02 10.63
C SER A 151 -11.22 8.66 11.05
N PRO A 152 -11.03 7.72 12.02
CA PRO A 152 -9.69 7.19 12.33
C PRO A 152 -9.03 6.52 11.12
N TYR A 153 -9.81 5.87 10.24
CA TYR A 153 -9.31 5.35 8.97
C TYR A 153 -8.74 6.46 8.10
N SER A 154 -9.55 7.46 7.76
CA SER A 154 -9.10 8.55 6.88
C SER A 154 -7.93 9.32 7.48
N SER A 155 -7.90 9.52 8.83
CA SER A 155 -6.78 10.14 9.54
C SER A 155 -5.49 9.31 9.41
N SER A 156 -5.58 7.97 9.55
CA SER A 156 -4.44 7.08 9.37
C SER A 156 -3.91 7.08 7.95
N LYS A 157 -4.79 7.16 6.95
CA LYS A 157 -4.41 7.26 5.53
C LYS A 157 -3.77 8.62 5.23
N ALA A 158 -4.38 9.71 5.71
CA ALA A 158 -3.82 11.05 5.57
C ALA A 158 -2.44 11.18 6.23
N ALA A 159 -2.20 10.50 7.36
CA ALA A 159 -0.88 10.48 8.01
C ALA A 159 0.16 9.64 7.22
N ALA A 160 -0.27 8.59 6.53
CA ALA A 160 0.62 7.76 5.70
C ALA A 160 1.15 8.53 4.47
N ASP A 161 0.36 9.45 3.92
CA ASP A 161 0.73 10.20 2.71
C ASP A 161 1.97 11.11 2.95
N PRO A 162 2.02 11.97 4.00
CA PRO A 162 3.24 12.71 4.32
C PRO A 162 4.43 11.83 4.69
N VAL A 163 4.22 10.69 5.39
CA VAL A 163 5.28 9.75 5.72
C VAL A 163 5.95 9.25 4.44
N SER A 164 5.16 8.84 3.44
CA SER A 164 5.69 8.37 2.16
C SER A 164 6.43 9.47 1.39
N TYR A 165 5.90 10.68 1.39
CA TYR A 165 6.47 11.81 0.68
C TYR A 165 7.74 12.37 1.33
N THR A 166 7.75 12.53 2.66
CA THR A 166 8.90 13.12 3.39
C THR A 166 10.08 12.18 3.49
N HIS A 167 9.87 10.87 3.60
CA HIS A 167 10.96 9.89 3.68
C HIS A 167 11.84 9.88 2.43
N LEU A 168 11.26 10.05 1.24
CA LEU A 168 12.02 10.12 -0.02
C LEU A 168 12.71 11.47 -0.21
N ARG A 169 12.08 12.59 0.24
CA ARG A 169 12.62 13.95 0.08
C ARG A 169 13.64 14.38 1.12
N ALA A 170 13.65 13.78 2.31
CA ALA A 170 14.56 14.16 3.38
C ALA A 170 16.06 14.07 2.99
N HIS A 171 16.39 13.45 1.87
CA HIS A 171 17.74 13.31 1.33
C HIS A 171 18.06 14.21 0.14
N GLU A 172 17.07 14.93 -0.42
CA GLU A 172 17.32 15.90 -1.49
C GLU A 172 17.78 17.28 -0.95
N THR A 173 17.75 17.46 0.37
CA THR A 173 18.03 18.75 1.04
C THR A 173 19.30 18.75 1.90
N VAL A 174 20.17 17.73 1.76
CA VAL A 174 21.47 17.67 2.45
C VAL A 174 22.62 17.75 1.46
#